data_bcabc65baba2e39371c8c0af3f95f8a2
#
_entry.id   bcabc65baba2e39371c8c0af3f95f8a2
#
_cell.length_a   1.000
_cell.length_b   1.000
_cell.length_c   1.000
_cell.angle_alpha   90.00
_cell.angle_beta   90.00
_cell.angle_gamma   90.00
#
_symmetry.space_group_name_H-M   'P 1'
#
loop_
_entity.id
_entity.type
_entity.pdbx_description
1 polymer ?
#
loop_
_entity_poly.entity_id
_entity_poly.type
_entity_poly.pdbx_seq_one_letter_code
_entity_poly.pdbx_strand_id
1 'polypeptide(L)'
;MADKIILDNFKSTLRKAGLKVTPQRIAVLEEIVKDKGHRESEDIYMAIKSHKIYVSRATVYRTLDILVQNQFVRKLNLGDGFSSFSY
;
A
#
# COMPACT_ATOMS: atom_id res chain seq x y z
N MET A 1 3.15 -1.09 -13.27
CA MET A 1 3.24 0.33 -12.88
C MET A 1 1.87 0.86 -12.51
N ALA A 2 1.80 1.66 -11.46
CA ALA A 2 0.53 2.31 -11.10
C ALA A 2 0.14 3.31 -12.17
N ASP A 3 -1.16 3.45 -12.40
CA ASP A 3 -1.70 4.49 -13.26
C ASP A 3 -1.26 5.85 -12.72
N LYS A 4 -0.90 6.76 -13.61
CA LYS A 4 -0.44 8.10 -13.23
C LYS A 4 -1.51 8.85 -12.41
N ILE A 5 -2.79 8.68 -12.75
CA ILE A 5 -3.88 9.34 -12.03
C ILE A 5 -3.94 8.83 -10.59
N ILE A 6 -3.84 7.53 -10.39
CA ILE A 6 -3.84 6.93 -9.05
C ILE A 6 -2.62 7.42 -8.26
N LEU A 7 -1.47 7.44 -8.89
CA LEU A 7 -0.24 7.88 -8.25
C LEU A 7 -0.34 9.35 -7.84
N ASP A 8 -0.81 10.22 -8.73
CA ASP A 8 -0.97 11.63 -8.43
C ASP A 8 -1.99 11.86 -7.30
N ASN A 9 -3.09 11.13 -7.30
CA ASN A 9 -4.09 11.20 -6.25
C ASN A 9 -3.51 10.76 -4.90
N PHE A 10 -2.71 9.72 -4.90
CA PHE A 10 -2.07 9.25 -3.67
C PHE A 10 -1.09 10.28 -3.12
N LYS A 11 -0.28 10.88 -3.98
CA LYS A 11 0.64 11.95 -3.58
C LYS A 11 -0.11 13.13 -2.97
N SER A 12 -1.21 13.53 -3.61
CA SER A 12 -2.06 14.61 -3.10
C SER A 12 -2.64 14.27 -1.73
N THR A 13 -3.11 13.03 -1.57
CA THR A 13 -3.65 12.55 -0.30
C THR A 13 -2.61 12.60 0.81
N LEU A 14 -1.39 12.17 0.54
CA LEU A 14 -0.31 12.24 1.51
C LEU A 14 -0.01 13.68 1.92
N ARG A 15 0.07 14.58 0.96
CA ARG A 15 0.35 15.99 1.24
C ARG A 15 -0.74 16.64 2.08
N LYS A 16 -2.00 16.35 1.78
CA LYS A 16 -3.13 16.87 2.55
C LYS A 16 -3.13 16.36 3.99
N ALA A 17 -2.63 15.15 4.20
CA ALA A 17 -2.51 14.58 5.54
C ALA A 17 -1.24 15.02 6.28
N GLY A 18 -0.42 15.88 5.66
CA GLY A 18 0.84 16.32 6.25
C GLY A 18 1.93 15.25 6.23
N LEU A 19 1.80 14.26 5.37
CA LEU A 19 2.75 13.16 5.28
C LEU A 19 3.66 13.34 4.06
N LYS A 20 4.89 12.86 4.20
CA LYS A 20 5.85 12.95 3.12
C LYS A 20 5.57 11.91 2.04
N VAL A 21 5.77 12.30 0.79
CA VAL A 21 5.79 11.37 -0.33
C VAL A 21 7.18 10.72 -0.34
N THR A 22 7.23 9.42 -0.07
CA THR A 22 8.50 8.69 0.00
C THR A 22 8.50 7.54 -1.02
N PRO A 23 9.68 7.12 -1.49
CA PRO A 23 9.76 5.98 -2.41
C PRO A 23 9.12 4.71 -1.81
N GLN A 24 9.25 4.51 -0.50
CA GLN A 24 8.69 3.34 0.17
C GLN A 24 7.17 3.33 0.09
N ARG A 25 6.54 4.48 0.33
CA ARG A 25 5.08 4.60 0.23
C ARG A 25 4.59 4.40 -1.20
N ILE A 26 5.31 4.94 -2.15
CA ILE A 26 5.00 4.74 -3.56
C ILE A 26 5.13 3.25 -3.94
N ALA A 27 6.15 2.59 -3.43
CA ALA A 27 6.36 1.17 -3.71
C ALA A 27 5.19 0.32 -3.20
N VAL A 28 4.62 0.66 -2.04
CA VAL A 28 3.45 -0.07 -1.51
C VAL A 28 2.26 0.12 -2.45
N LEU A 29 1.99 1.35 -2.87
CA LEU A 29 0.90 1.61 -3.82
C LEU A 29 1.09 0.83 -5.10
N GLU A 30 2.27 0.91 -5.70
CA GLU A 30 2.56 0.24 -6.97
C GLU A 30 2.42 -1.27 -6.84
N GLU A 31 2.82 -1.84 -5.72
CA GLU A 31 2.71 -3.27 -5.50
C GLU A 31 1.25 -3.70 -5.38
N ILE A 32 0.43 -2.97 -4.64
CA ILE A 32 -0.97 -3.37 -4.42
C ILE A 32 -1.82 -3.20 -5.69
N VAL A 33 -1.55 -2.20 -6.52
CA VAL A 33 -2.34 -1.98 -7.75
C VAL A 33 -1.93 -2.91 -8.89
N LYS A 34 -0.76 -3.52 -8.78
CA LYS A 34 -0.24 -4.44 -9.80
C LYS A 34 -1.05 -5.73 -9.89
N ASP A 35 -1.61 -6.18 -8.79
CA ASP A 35 -2.32 -7.44 -8.69
C ASP A 35 -3.66 -7.20 -8.00
N LYS A 36 -4.76 -7.56 -8.65
CA LYS A 36 -6.11 -7.33 -8.14
C LYS A 36 -6.56 -8.36 -7.11
N GLY A 37 -5.74 -9.37 -6.84
CA GLY A 37 -6.07 -10.37 -5.84
C GLY A 37 -5.95 -9.83 -4.42
N HIS A 38 -6.56 -10.53 -3.48
CA HIS A 38 -6.42 -10.21 -2.06
C HIS A 38 -5.07 -10.68 -1.57
N ARG A 39 -4.35 -9.81 -0.87
CA ARG A 39 -3.03 -10.13 -0.33
C ARG A 39 -2.90 -9.61 1.08
N GLU A 40 -2.17 -10.33 1.92
CA GLU A 40 -1.84 -9.89 3.26
C GLU A 40 -0.68 -8.87 3.21
N SER A 41 -0.54 -8.09 4.29
CA SER A 41 0.54 -7.11 4.36
C SER A 41 1.92 -7.76 4.23
N GLU A 42 2.08 -8.97 4.78
CA GLU A 42 3.34 -9.70 4.68
C GLU A 42 3.68 -10.06 3.23
N ASP A 43 2.67 -10.44 2.43
CA ASP A 43 2.88 -10.74 1.02
C ASP A 43 3.39 -9.51 0.27
N ILE A 44 2.79 -8.36 0.57
CA ILE A 44 3.17 -7.09 -0.06
C ILE A 44 4.60 -6.72 0.36
N TYR A 45 4.90 -6.85 1.65
CA TYR A 45 6.23 -6.59 2.18
C TYR A 45 7.28 -7.45 1.48
N MET A 46 7.04 -8.75 1.37
CA MET A 46 7.98 -9.67 0.74
C MET A 46 8.17 -9.38 -0.74
N ALA A 47 7.08 -9.01 -1.44
CA ALA A 47 7.15 -8.66 -2.85
C ALA A 47 8.02 -7.40 -3.06
N ILE A 48 7.83 -6.38 -2.24
CA ILE A 48 8.63 -5.15 -2.32
C ILE A 48 10.10 -5.47 -2.05
N LYS A 49 10.36 -6.30 -1.03
CA LYS A 49 11.70 -6.69 -0.66
C LYS A 49 12.40 -7.46 -1.77
N SER A 50 11.65 -8.28 -2.51
CA SER A 50 12.21 -9.05 -3.63
C SER A 50 12.70 -8.16 -4.77
N HIS A 51 12.19 -6.93 -4.86
CA HIS A 51 12.66 -5.93 -5.82
C HIS A 51 13.82 -5.09 -5.26
N LYS A 52 14.42 -5.51 -4.15
CA LYS A 52 15.54 -4.85 -3.51
C LYS A 52 15.25 -3.43 -3.04
N ILE A 53 13.99 -3.16 -2.74
CA ILE A 53 13.57 -1.89 -2.16
C ILE A 53 13.57 -2.06 -0.64
N TYR A 54 14.29 -1.18 0.05
CA TYR A 54 14.35 -1.23 1.50
C TYR A 54 13.08 -0.64 2.10
N VAL A 55 12.35 -1.45 2.85
CA VAL A 55 11.11 -1.03 3.50
C VAL A 55 10.94 -1.85 4.78
N SER A 56 10.34 -1.24 5.80
CA SER A 56 10.01 -1.97 7.02
C SER A 56 8.56 -2.47 6.95
N ARG A 57 8.27 -3.52 7.73
CA ARG A 57 6.89 -4.01 7.85
C ARG A 57 5.96 -2.92 8.37
N ALA A 58 6.44 -2.11 9.32
CA ALA A 58 5.66 -1.01 9.86
C ALA A 58 5.29 0.00 8.78
N THR A 59 6.21 0.34 7.89
CA THR A 59 5.94 1.26 6.79
C THR A 59 4.91 0.70 5.84
N VAL A 60 5.00 -0.59 5.50
CA VAL A 60 4.02 -1.26 4.65
C VAL A 60 2.64 -1.18 5.30
N TYR A 61 2.53 -1.56 6.56
CA TYR A 61 1.24 -1.58 7.26
C TYR A 61 0.63 -0.19 7.36
N ARG A 62 1.42 0.82 7.74
CA ARG A 62 0.93 2.19 7.85
C ARG A 62 0.47 2.73 6.50
N THR A 63 1.20 2.41 5.43
CA THR A 63 0.82 2.86 4.10
C THR A 63 -0.48 2.20 3.65
N LEU A 64 -0.64 0.90 3.93
CA LEU A 64 -1.90 0.21 3.64
C LEU A 64 -3.06 0.83 4.41
N ASP A 65 -2.85 1.22 5.67
CA ASP A 65 -3.89 1.91 6.44
C ASP A 65 -4.30 3.23 5.78
N ILE A 66 -3.33 4.01 5.31
CA ILE A 66 -3.62 5.25 4.61
C ILE A 66 -4.45 4.98 3.35
N LEU A 67 -4.06 3.95 2.60
CA LEU A 67 -4.77 3.57 1.37
C LEU A 67 -6.20 3.12 1.66
N VAL A 68 -6.41 2.37 2.73
CA VAL A 68 -7.74 1.92 3.14
C VAL A 68 -8.59 3.10 3.60
N GLN A 69 -8.05 3.97 4.45
CA GLN A 69 -8.77 5.12 4.98
C GLN A 69 -9.21 6.09 3.89
N ASN A 70 -8.47 6.17 2.81
CA ASN A 70 -8.77 7.07 1.70
C ASN A 70 -9.40 6.34 0.51
N GLN A 71 -9.85 5.10 0.72
CA GLN A 71 -10.63 4.34 -0.25
C GLN A 71 -9.88 3.97 -1.53
N PHE A 72 -8.56 3.95 -1.48
CA PHE A 72 -7.76 3.41 -2.58
C PHE A 72 -7.77 1.88 -2.59
N VAL A 73 -7.88 1.28 -1.41
CA VAL A 73 -7.70 -0.15 -1.20
C VAL A 73 -8.80 -0.63 -0.26
N ARG A 74 -9.28 -1.83 -0.47
CA ARG A 74 -10.24 -2.49 0.41
C ARG A 74 -9.51 -3.40 1.37
N LYS A 75 -10.01 -3.46 2.60
CA LYS A 75 -9.49 -4.34 3.63
C LYS A 75 -10.57 -5.36 3.99
N LEU A 76 -10.21 -6.63 3.93
CA LEU A 76 -11.09 -7.72 4.34
C LEU A 76 -10.52 -8.37 5.58
N ASN A 77 -11.29 -8.38 6.66
CA ASN A 77 -10.92 -9.05 7.89
C ASN A 77 -11.32 -10.51 7.80
N LEU A 78 -10.34 -11.40 7.94
CA LEU A 78 -10.54 -12.85 7.79
C LEU A 78 -10.70 -13.56 9.12
N GLY A 79 -10.82 -12.82 10.24
CA GLY A 79 -10.83 -13.39 11.57
C GLY A 79 -9.42 -13.70 12.05
N ASP A 80 -9.30 -14.08 13.34
CA ASP A 80 -8.01 -14.48 13.96
C ASP A 80 -6.86 -13.49 13.73
N GLY A 81 -7.19 -12.22 13.57
CA GLY A 81 -6.16 -11.18 13.39
C GLY A 81 -5.61 -11.08 11.98
N PHE A 82 -6.14 -11.85 11.03
CA PHE A 82 -5.70 -11.79 9.65
C PHE A 82 -6.53 -10.80 8.86
N SER A 83 -5.86 -10.06 7.98
CA SER A 83 -6.51 -9.13 7.07
C SER A 83 -5.88 -9.26 5.70
N SER A 84 -6.70 -9.12 4.66
CA SER A 84 -6.20 -9.05 3.31
C SER A 84 -6.59 -7.71 2.68
N PHE A 85 -5.82 -7.29 1.72
CA PHE A 85 -5.97 -6.00 1.07
C PHE A 85 -6.10 -6.23 -0.43
N SER A 86 -6.98 -5.46 -1.06
CA SER A 86 -7.12 -5.51 -2.51
C SER A 86 -7.38 -4.11 -3.06
N TYR A 87 -6.82 -3.90 -4.22
CA TYR A 87 -7.06 -2.66 -4.96
C TYR A 87 -8.43 -2.68 -5.61
#